data_538cb318acbf3aa1925366326312ccd3
#
_entry.id   538cb318acbf3aa1925366326312ccd3
#
_cell.length_a   1.000
_cell.length_b   1.000
_cell.length_c   1.000
_cell.angle_alpha   90.00
_cell.angle_beta   90.00
_cell.angle_gamma   90.00
#
_symmetry.space_group_name_H-M   'P 1'
#
loop_
_entity.id
_entity.type
_entity.pdbx_description
1 polymer ?
#
loop_
_entity_poly.entity_id
_entity_poly.type
_entity_poly.pdbx_seq_one_letter_code
_entity_poly.pdbx_strand_id
1 'polypeptide(L)'
;TEQWRLLKNPNAPELYDIEADPAQRKNLASRFPRIVEELELAYEPFWQRVSKGLRPVPIAVGDPTENPAVLCSQDWRPDSGNPPWNFNGIKKIPKVTHPWLVKVMRPGKYRITLRQWPKEAEKPILANRALLKIAGSQRESAIKPGSSGVAFEMTLPEGITELWTYLFTEAGEVGGAYFTEVEAL
;
A
#
# COMPACT_ATOMS: atom_id res chain seq x y z
N THR A 1 14.50 2.47 26.00
CA THR A 1 15.80 2.29 26.69
C THR A 1 16.41 0.94 26.31
N GLU A 2 17.60 0.66 26.77
CA GLU A 2 18.24 -0.64 26.55
C GLU A 2 17.43 -1.78 27.21
N GLN A 3 16.88 -1.55 28.39
CA GLN A 3 16.12 -2.55 29.14
C GLN A 3 14.62 -2.58 28.76
N TRP A 4 13.99 -1.41 28.59
CA TRP A 4 12.54 -1.31 28.47
C TRP A 4 12.08 -1.04 27.04
N ARG A 5 11.12 -1.83 26.54
CA ARG A 5 10.40 -1.58 25.30
C ARG A 5 8.93 -1.29 25.59
N LEU A 6 8.49 -0.10 25.21
CA LEU A 6 7.08 0.30 25.25
C LEU A 6 6.46 0.21 23.85
N LEU A 7 5.32 -0.45 23.75
CA LEU A 7 4.46 -0.44 22.56
C LEU A 7 3.19 0.35 22.88
N LYS A 8 2.95 1.40 22.11
CA LYS A 8 1.76 2.24 22.27
C LYS A 8 0.64 1.69 21.37
N ASN A 9 -0.08 0.69 21.87
CA ASN A 9 -1.21 0.09 21.18
C ASN A 9 -2.50 0.89 21.41
N PRO A 10 -3.45 0.91 20.45
CA PRO A 10 -4.71 1.66 20.58
C PRO A 10 -5.55 1.30 21.81
N ASN A 11 -5.50 0.04 22.25
CA ASN A 11 -6.33 -0.45 23.36
C ASN A 11 -5.68 -0.28 24.74
N ALA A 12 -4.39 -0.52 24.84
CA ALA A 12 -3.62 -0.38 26.08
C ALA A 12 -2.12 -0.43 25.75
N PRO A 13 -1.26 0.28 26.54
CA PRO A 13 0.18 0.17 26.37
C PRO A 13 0.67 -1.22 26.77
N GLU A 14 1.73 -1.68 26.13
CA GLU A 14 2.45 -2.89 26.49
C GLU A 14 3.90 -2.54 26.81
N LEU A 15 4.37 -2.96 28.00
CA LEU A 15 5.73 -2.74 28.47
C LEU A 15 6.44 -4.08 28.65
N TYR A 16 7.62 -4.17 28.11
CA TYR A 16 8.45 -5.37 28.19
C TYR A 16 9.85 -5.07 28.71
N ASP A 17 10.35 -5.92 29.62
CA ASP A 17 11.73 -5.96 30.01
C ASP A 17 12.47 -6.86 29.01
N ILE A 18 13.13 -6.25 28.01
CA ILE A 18 13.76 -6.98 26.91
C ILE A 18 15.08 -7.65 27.28
N GLU A 19 15.66 -7.31 28.44
CA GLU A 19 16.82 -8.02 28.99
C GLU A 19 16.38 -9.32 29.68
N ALA A 20 15.34 -9.26 30.51
CA ALA A 20 14.83 -10.42 31.23
C ALA A 20 13.88 -11.30 30.39
N ASP A 21 13.16 -10.70 29.46
CA ASP A 21 12.20 -11.34 28.55
C ASP A 21 12.41 -10.88 27.09
N PRO A 22 13.48 -11.29 26.42
CA PRO A 22 13.75 -10.89 25.03
C PRO A 22 12.66 -11.36 24.05
N ALA A 23 11.88 -12.37 24.41
CA ALA A 23 10.76 -12.86 23.61
C ALA A 23 9.45 -12.07 23.82
N GLN A 24 9.44 -11.08 24.74
CA GLN A 24 8.31 -10.18 25.01
C GLN A 24 6.99 -10.92 25.27
N ARG A 25 7.06 -11.94 26.12
CA ARG A 25 5.90 -12.80 26.45
C ARG A 25 5.06 -12.25 27.59
N LYS A 26 5.65 -11.39 28.42
CA LYS A 26 5.01 -10.88 29.65
C LYS A 26 4.87 -9.37 29.60
N ASN A 27 3.64 -8.89 29.36
CA ASN A 27 3.35 -7.47 29.47
C ASN A 27 3.43 -7.02 30.94
N LEU A 28 4.26 -6.05 31.23
CA LEU A 28 4.53 -5.49 32.55
C LEU A 28 3.93 -4.09 32.76
N ALA A 29 3.16 -3.56 31.82
CA ALA A 29 2.65 -2.18 31.88
C ALA A 29 1.85 -1.89 33.17
N SER A 30 0.98 -2.82 33.58
CA SER A 30 0.20 -2.68 34.80
C SER A 30 1.03 -2.74 36.09
N ARG A 31 2.18 -3.43 36.03
CA ARG A 31 3.10 -3.57 37.16
C ARG A 31 4.01 -2.35 37.34
N PHE A 32 4.36 -1.70 36.24
CA PHE A 32 5.31 -0.58 36.21
C PHE A 32 4.72 0.65 35.51
N PRO A 33 3.58 1.21 35.98
CA PRO A 33 2.91 2.31 35.31
C PRO A 33 3.77 3.58 35.24
N ARG A 34 4.67 3.81 36.22
CA ARG A 34 5.60 4.95 36.17
C ARG A 34 6.59 4.85 35.02
N ILE A 35 7.08 3.66 34.69
CA ILE A 35 7.99 3.45 33.57
C ILE A 35 7.24 3.69 32.25
N VAL A 36 5.99 3.28 32.16
CA VAL A 36 5.13 3.58 31.00
C VAL A 36 5.04 5.09 30.80
N GLU A 37 4.66 5.84 31.86
CA GLU A 37 4.54 7.29 31.82
C GLU A 37 5.86 7.98 31.43
N GLU A 38 6.98 7.58 32.03
CA GLU A 38 8.31 8.13 31.71
C GLU A 38 8.68 7.92 30.24
N LEU A 39 8.41 6.74 29.69
CA LEU A 39 8.70 6.43 28.29
C LEU A 39 7.74 7.16 27.33
N GLU A 40 6.48 7.33 27.69
CA GLU A 40 5.53 8.14 26.91
C GLU A 40 5.94 9.61 26.88
N LEU A 41 6.32 10.17 28.05
CA LEU A 41 6.82 11.54 28.14
C LEU A 41 8.13 11.75 27.34
N ALA A 42 9.01 10.77 27.32
CA ALA A 42 10.23 10.83 26.53
C ALA A 42 9.96 10.69 25.01
N TYR A 43 8.95 9.91 24.63
CA TYR A 43 8.57 9.70 23.25
C TYR A 43 7.89 10.92 22.60
N GLU A 44 7.07 11.65 23.35
CA GLU A 44 6.24 12.72 22.81
C GLU A 44 7.05 13.86 22.13
N PRO A 45 8.13 14.42 22.71
CA PRO A 45 8.95 15.42 22.04
C PRO A 45 9.62 14.87 20.76
N PHE A 46 10.03 13.61 20.77
CA PHE A 46 10.57 12.95 19.60
C PHE A 46 9.52 12.88 18.50
N TRP A 47 8.32 12.40 18.83
CA TRP A 47 7.21 12.28 17.87
C TRP A 47 6.81 13.63 17.29
N GLN A 48 6.67 14.66 18.11
CA GLN A 48 6.36 16.03 17.69
C GLN A 48 7.39 16.58 16.69
N ARG A 49 8.65 16.20 16.85
CA ARG A 49 9.72 16.62 15.94
C ARG A 49 9.67 15.90 14.61
N VAL A 50 9.54 14.56 14.64
CA VAL A 50 9.64 13.74 13.42
C VAL A 50 8.34 13.72 12.61
N SER A 51 7.18 13.78 13.28
CA SER A 51 5.88 13.72 12.61
C SER A 51 5.60 14.94 11.71
N LYS A 52 6.17 16.10 12.02
CA LYS A 52 6.05 17.31 11.18
C LYS A 52 6.59 17.12 9.76
N GLY A 53 7.53 16.19 9.58
CA GLY A 53 8.13 15.86 8.29
C GLY A 53 7.46 14.69 7.55
N LEU A 54 6.50 14.02 8.19
CA LEU A 54 5.82 12.87 7.58
C LEU A 54 4.89 13.36 6.47
N ARG A 55 5.31 13.12 5.24
CA ARG A 55 4.50 13.36 4.05
C ARG A 55 4.54 12.11 3.16
N PRO A 56 3.43 11.76 2.50
CA PRO A 56 3.47 10.71 1.49
C PRO A 56 4.50 11.05 0.42
N VAL A 57 5.42 10.12 0.16
CA VAL A 57 6.39 10.25 -0.94
C VAL A 57 5.76 9.61 -2.17
N PRO A 58 5.60 10.33 -3.28
CA PRO A 58 5.07 9.76 -4.50
C PRO A 58 6.08 8.79 -5.11
N ILE A 59 5.57 7.66 -5.64
CA ILE A 59 6.38 6.67 -6.34
C ILE A 59 6.68 7.18 -7.73
N ALA A 60 7.95 7.24 -8.11
CA ALA A 60 8.36 7.65 -9.45
C ALA A 60 7.92 6.59 -10.48
N VAL A 61 7.28 7.02 -11.57
CA VAL A 61 6.90 6.16 -12.69
C VAL A 61 7.40 6.76 -13.99
N GLY A 62 7.90 5.90 -14.88
CA GLY A 62 8.49 6.35 -16.15
C GLY A 62 9.89 6.95 -16.00
N ASP A 63 10.58 6.67 -14.90
CA ASP A 63 12.00 6.94 -14.75
C ASP A 63 12.81 5.91 -15.58
N PRO A 64 13.81 6.33 -16.38
CA PRO A 64 14.62 5.40 -17.17
C PRO A 64 15.36 4.35 -16.34
N THR A 65 15.64 4.63 -15.07
CA THR A 65 16.37 3.70 -14.18
C THR A 65 15.48 2.58 -13.65
N GLU A 66 14.17 2.77 -13.66
CA GLU A 66 13.17 1.78 -13.23
C GLU A 66 11.93 1.86 -14.13
N ASN A 67 12.01 1.19 -15.29
CA ASN A 67 10.92 1.12 -16.25
C ASN A 67 10.75 -0.31 -16.78
N PRO A 68 9.64 -1.01 -16.51
CA PRO A 68 8.45 -0.53 -15.78
C PRO A 68 8.66 -0.41 -14.27
N ALA A 69 7.97 0.55 -13.65
CA ALA A 69 7.79 0.59 -12.20
C ALA A 69 6.69 -0.40 -11.79
N VAL A 70 6.94 -1.19 -10.73
CA VAL A 70 5.98 -2.17 -10.22
C VAL A 70 5.43 -1.69 -8.88
N LEU A 71 4.13 -1.42 -8.84
CA LEU A 71 3.41 -0.98 -7.66
C LEU A 71 2.71 -2.17 -7.01
N CYS A 72 2.65 -2.21 -5.68
CA CYS A 72 1.88 -3.22 -4.95
C CYS A 72 0.86 -2.58 -3.99
N SER A 73 -0.13 -3.36 -3.56
CA SER A 73 -1.19 -2.87 -2.67
C SER A 73 -0.69 -2.36 -1.32
N GLN A 74 0.52 -2.72 -0.88
CA GLN A 74 1.11 -2.20 0.34
C GLN A 74 1.46 -0.71 0.26
N ASP A 75 1.64 -0.20 -0.95
CA ASP A 75 1.92 1.21 -1.23
C ASP A 75 0.65 2.05 -1.42
N TRP A 76 -0.53 1.44 -1.31
CA TRP A 76 -1.78 2.18 -1.31
C TRP A 76 -1.84 3.22 -0.19
N ARG A 77 -2.58 4.28 -0.41
CA ARG A 77 -2.79 5.37 0.56
C ARG A 77 -4.22 5.34 1.10
N PRO A 78 -4.53 4.45 2.05
CA PRO A 78 -5.84 4.46 2.70
C PRO A 78 -5.97 5.65 3.64
N ASP A 79 -7.18 6.21 3.73
CA ASP A 79 -7.51 7.24 4.72
C ASP A 79 -7.52 6.66 6.15
N SER A 80 -7.79 5.36 6.25
CA SER A 80 -7.78 4.61 7.51
C SER A 80 -7.53 3.12 7.27
N GLY A 81 -7.03 2.43 8.28
CA GLY A 81 -6.73 0.99 8.21
C GLY A 81 -5.44 0.66 7.46
N ASN A 82 -5.27 -0.61 7.17
CA ASN A 82 -4.11 -1.12 6.44
C ASN A 82 -4.55 -1.69 5.09
N PRO A 83 -3.76 -1.49 4.03
CA PRO A 83 -4.00 -2.18 2.76
C PRO A 83 -3.88 -3.70 2.94
N PRO A 84 -4.55 -4.50 2.09
CA PRO A 84 -4.40 -5.96 2.13
C PRO A 84 -2.95 -6.33 1.83
N TRP A 85 -2.35 -7.14 2.70
CA TRP A 85 -0.92 -7.44 2.65
C TRP A 85 -0.59 -8.94 2.71
N ASN A 86 -1.58 -9.80 2.99
CA ASN A 86 -1.32 -11.22 3.18
C ASN A 86 -1.77 -12.06 1.97
N PHE A 87 -1.12 -13.21 1.79
CA PHE A 87 -1.38 -14.12 0.69
C PHE A 87 -2.85 -14.59 0.59
N ASN A 88 -3.53 -14.76 1.72
CA ASN A 88 -4.94 -15.17 1.71
C ASN A 88 -5.85 -14.06 1.18
N GLY A 89 -5.47 -12.78 1.38
CA GLY A 89 -6.15 -11.64 0.79
C GLY A 89 -6.07 -11.67 -0.73
N ILE A 90 -4.88 -11.93 -1.29
CA ILE A 90 -4.64 -11.93 -2.75
C ILE A 90 -5.47 -13.00 -3.50
N LYS A 91 -5.85 -14.09 -2.84
CA LYS A 91 -6.70 -15.15 -3.43
C LYS A 91 -8.09 -14.66 -3.85
N LYS A 92 -8.49 -13.48 -3.43
CA LYS A 92 -9.79 -12.86 -3.72
C LYS A 92 -9.57 -11.46 -4.25
N ILE A 93 -10.53 -10.92 -4.99
CA ILE A 93 -10.55 -9.48 -5.25
C ILE A 93 -10.82 -8.78 -3.90
N PRO A 94 -9.97 -7.82 -3.47
CA PRO A 94 -10.20 -7.12 -2.22
C PRO A 94 -11.49 -6.30 -2.32
N LYS A 95 -12.25 -6.22 -1.22
CA LYS A 95 -13.48 -5.38 -1.20
C LYS A 95 -13.16 -3.92 -0.89
N VAL A 96 -11.92 -3.52 -1.19
CA VAL A 96 -11.41 -2.16 -0.98
C VAL A 96 -10.52 -1.77 -2.15
N THR A 97 -10.43 -0.48 -2.42
CA THR A 97 -9.46 0.11 -3.33
C THR A 97 -8.98 1.42 -2.75
N HIS A 98 -7.69 1.67 -2.85
CA HIS A 98 -7.08 2.93 -2.47
C HIS A 98 -6.07 3.34 -3.55
N PRO A 99 -5.74 4.63 -3.67
CA PRO A 99 -4.82 5.08 -4.69
C PRO A 99 -3.37 4.78 -4.33
N TRP A 100 -2.54 4.69 -5.36
CA TRP A 100 -1.12 4.99 -5.25
C TRP A 100 -0.91 6.48 -5.51
N LEU A 101 -0.10 7.13 -4.70
CA LEU A 101 0.43 8.45 -5.01
C LEU A 101 1.65 8.25 -5.92
N VAL A 102 1.55 8.67 -7.17
CA VAL A 102 2.63 8.50 -8.16
C VAL A 102 3.12 9.85 -8.68
N LYS A 103 4.39 9.90 -9.08
CA LYS A 103 4.97 11.01 -9.83
C LYS A 103 5.33 10.52 -11.21
N VAL A 104 4.61 10.99 -12.21
CA VAL A 104 4.95 10.78 -13.62
C VAL A 104 6.19 11.62 -13.92
N MET A 105 7.33 10.95 -14.21
CA MET A 105 8.64 11.61 -14.34
C MET A 105 8.84 12.32 -15.67
N ARG A 106 8.09 11.95 -16.70
CA ARG A 106 8.12 12.58 -18.03
C ARG A 106 6.76 12.45 -18.71
N PRO A 107 6.33 13.45 -19.49
CA PRO A 107 5.11 13.34 -20.27
C PRO A 107 5.31 12.33 -21.41
N GLY A 108 4.28 11.59 -21.79
CA GLY A 108 4.38 10.64 -22.88
C GLY A 108 3.33 9.54 -22.88
N LYS A 109 3.53 8.53 -23.72
CA LYS A 109 2.69 7.34 -23.76
C LYS A 109 3.14 6.35 -22.70
N TYR A 110 2.17 5.80 -22.01
CA TYR A 110 2.35 4.81 -20.95
C TYR A 110 1.47 3.61 -21.17
N ARG A 111 2.00 2.43 -20.84
CA ARG A 111 1.24 1.20 -20.68
C ARG A 111 1.11 0.90 -19.21
N ILE A 112 -0.13 0.77 -18.71
CA ILE A 112 -0.43 0.47 -17.31
C ILE A 112 -1.15 -0.87 -17.27
N THR A 113 -0.52 -1.87 -16.65
CA THR A 113 -1.04 -3.25 -16.60
C THR A 113 -1.49 -3.57 -15.17
N LEU A 114 -2.78 -3.84 -15.01
CA LEU A 114 -3.37 -4.24 -13.72
C LEU A 114 -3.32 -5.75 -13.57
N ARG A 115 -2.96 -6.22 -12.37
CA ARG A 115 -2.87 -7.64 -12.03
C ARG A 115 -3.42 -7.91 -10.63
N GLN A 116 -3.96 -9.11 -10.44
CA GLN A 116 -4.29 -9.62 -9.11
C GLN A 116 -3.08 -10.29 -8.45
N TRP A 117 -2.24 -10.93 -9.24
CA TRP A 117 -1.06 -11.69 -8.83
C TRP A 117 0.20 -11.02 -9.35
N PRO A 118 1.37 -11.28 -8.73
CA PRO A 118 2.64 -10.91 -9.35
C PRO A 118 2.73 -11.49 -10.77
N LYS A 119 3.43 -10.81 -11.65
CA LYS A 119 3.57 -11.20 -13.07
C LYS A 119 4.06 -12.63 -13.23
N GLU A 120 5.02 -13.02 -12.40
CA GLU A 120 5.69 -14.33 -12.41
C GLU A 120 4.76 -15.48 -12.00
N ALA A 121 3.66 -15.17 -11.34
CA ALA A 121 2.69 -16.18 -10.94
C ALA A 121 1.80 -16.67 -12.10
N GLU A 122 1.68 -15.88 -13.17
CA GLU A 122 0.89 -16.16 -14.39
C GLU A 122 -0.57 -16.61 -14.11
N LYS A 123 -1.09 -16.26 -12.92
CA LYS A 123 -2.44 -16.64 -12.51
C LYS A 123 -3.50 -15.67 -13.04
N PRO A 124 -4.70 -16.17 -13.41
CA PRO A 124 -5.75 -15.32 -13.93
C PRO A 124 -6.30 -14.33 -12.88
N ILE A 125 -6.76 -13.19 -13.36
CA ILE A 125 -7.53 -12.22 -12.58
C ILE A 125 -8.95 -12.77 -12.37
N LEU A 126 -9.43 -12.75 -11.13
CA LEU A 126 -10.77 -13.19 -10.76
C LEU A 126 -11.82 -12.07 -10.93
N ALA A 127 -11.76 -11.36 -12.04
CA ALA A 127 -12.68 -10.29 -12.40
C ALA A 127 -12.92 -10.31 -13.91
N ASN A 128 -14.03 -9.72 -14.36
CA ASN A 128 -14.43 -9.67 -15.77
C ASN A 128 -14.25 -8.28 -16.41
N ARG A 129 -14.03 -7.23 -15.60
CA ARG A 129 -13.89 -5.85 -16.04
C ARG A 129 -12.94 -5.09 -15.15
N ALA A 130 -12.20 -4.16 -15.73
CA ALA A 130 -11.29 -3.28 -15.03
C ALA A 130 -11.53 -1.81 -15.41
N LEU A 131 -11.31 -0.92 -14.43
CA LEU A 131 -11.31 0.52 -14.62
C LEU A 131 -10.01 1.08 -14.02
N LEU A 132 -9.36 1.95 -14.78
CA LEU A 132 -8.16 2.70 -14.40
C LEU A 132 -8.50 4.19 -14.39
N LYS A 133 -8.06 4.91 -13.34
CA LYS A 133 -8.11 6.38 -13.28
C LYS A 133 -6.74 6.92 -12.91
N ILE A 134 -6.26 7.90 -13.67
CA ILE A 134 -4.98 8.59 -13.44
C ILE A 134 -4.99 9.94 -14.17
N ALA A 135 -4.40 10.97 -13.56
CA ALA A 135 -4.22 12.29 -14.15
C ALA A 135 -5.51 12.86 -14.77
N GLY A 136 -6.64 12.75 -14.08
CA GLY A 136 -7.95 13.25 -14.55
C GLY A 136 -8.59 12.44 -15.67
N SER A 137 -7.91 11.41 -16.18
CA SER A 137 -8.43 10.53 -17.22
C SER A 137 -8.86 9.17 -16.66
N GLN A 138 -9.79 8.51 -17.33
CA GLN A 138 -10.20 7.15 -17.00
C GLN A 138 -10.32 6.29 -18.25
N ARG A 139 -10.06 4.98 -18.06
CA ARG A 139 -10.22 3.94 -19.10
C ARG A 139 -10.83 2.70 -18.48
N GLU A 140 -11.70 2.05 -19.24
CA GLU A 140 -12.34 0.80 -18.86
C GLU A 140 -12.07 -0.26 -19.91
N SER A 141 -11.93 -1.52 -19.49
CA SER A 141 -11.71 -2.66 -20.38
C SER A 141 -12.35 -3.91 -19.79
N ALA A 142 -12.92 -4.74 -20.66
CA ALA A 142 -13.25 -6.12 -20.31
C ALA A 142 -11.96 -6.92 -20.07
N ILE A 143 -11.99 -7.85 -19.14
CA ILE A 143 -10.92 -8.82 -18.89
C ILE A 143 -11.29 -10.13 -19.57
N LYS A 144 -10.45 -10.59 -20.50
CA LYS A 144 -10.66 -11.90 -21.15
C LYS A 144 -10.50 -13.02 -20.12
N PRO A 145 -11.37 -14.03 -20.09
CA PRO A 145 -11.21 -15.18 -19.21
C PRO A 145 -9.82 -15.79 -19.32
N GLY A 146 -9.21 -16.09 -18.16
CA GLY A 146 -7.87 -16.66 -18.11
C GLY A 146 -6.73 -15.64 -18.20
N SER A 147 -6.99 -14.35 -18.43
CA SER A 147 -5.93 -13.34 -18.49
C SER A 147 -5.28 -13.10 -17.13
N SER A 148 -3.95 -13.08 -17.08
CA SER A 148 -3.18 -12.74 -15.88
C SER A 148 -2.98 -11.23 -15.68
N GLY A 149 -3.36 -10.41 -16.67
CA GLY A 149 -3.29 -8.95 -16.63
C GLY A 149 -4.22 -8.29 -17.62
N VAL A 150 -4.55 -7.02 -17.37
CA VAL A 150 -5.27 -6.15 -18.31
C VAL A 150 -4.50 -4.85 -18.47
N ALA A 151 -4.14 -4.52 -19.72
CA ALA A 151 -3.32 -3.35 -20.03
C ALA A 151 -4.15 -2.20 -20.59
N PHE A 152 -3.74 -0.99 -20.23
CA PHE A 152 -4.29 0.27 -20.74
C PHE A 152 -3.15 1.09 -21.31
N GLU A 153 -3.35 1.64 -22.50
CA GLU A 153 -2.43 2.64 -23.07
C GLU A 153 -3.05 4.02 -23.02
N MET A 154 -2.28 4.98 -22.52
CA MET A 154 -2.73 6.36 -22.39
C MET A 154 -1.57 7.34 -22.39
N THR A 155 -1.83 8.59 -22.75
CA THR A 155 -0.86 9.67 -22.64
C THR A 155 -1.01 10.32 -21.27
N LEU A 156 0.10 10.42 -20.54
CA LEU A 156 0.14 11.07 -19.22
C LEU A 156 0.97 12.36 -19.28
N PRO A 157 0.53 13.42 -18.58
CA PRO A 157 1.37 14.60 -18.33
C PRO A 157 2.38 14.27 -17.24
N GLU A 158 3.48 15.01 -17.18
CA GLU A 158 4.40 15.01 -16.04
C GLU A 158 3.70 15.58 -14.79
N GLY A 159 4.03 15.05 -13.61
CA GLY A 159 3.54 15.57 -12.33
C GLY A 159 3.08 14.52 -11.34
N ILE A 160 2.68 14.99 -10.16
CA ILE A 160 2.16 14.14 -9.08
C ILE A 160 0.67 13.95 -9.28
N THR A 161 0.22 12.70 -9.19
CA THR A 161 -1.19 12.32 -9.35
C THR A 161 -1.51 11.06 -8.56
N GLU A 162 -2.80 10.80 -8.38
CA GLU A 162 -3.29 9.53 -7.86
C GLU A 162 -3.56 8.56 -9.01
N LEU A 163 -3.18 7.29 -8.81
CA LEU A 163 -3.52 6.18 -9.68
C LEU A 163 -4.50 5.28 -8.94
N TRP A 164 -5.71 5.19 -9.46
CA TRP A 164 -6.78 4.36 -8.93
C TRP A 164 -7.07 3.19 -9.87
N THR A 165 -7.28 2.01 -9.29
CA THR A 165 -7.63 0.79 -10.04
C THR A 165 -8.86 0.13 -9.45
N TYR A 166 -9.71 -0.43 -10.32
CA TYR A 166 -10.91 -1.15 -9.94
C TYR A 166 -11.02 -2.42 -10.77
N LEU A 167 -11.24 -3.53 -10.09
CA LEU A 167 -11.54 -4.82 -10.68
C LEU A 167 -12.96 -5.21 -10.26
N PHE A 168 -13.81 -5.53 -11.22
CA PHE A 168 -15.22 -5.88 -11.01
C PHE A 168 -15.42 -7.36 -11.27
N THR A 169 -15.97 -8.09 -10.32
CA THR A 169 -16.32 -9.50 -10.47
C THR A 169 -17.70 -9.67 -11.10
N GLU A 170 -18.01 -10.85 -11.60
CA GLU A 170 -19.37 -11.19 -12.08
C GLU A 170 -20.43 -11.09 -10.98
N ALA A 171 -20.04 -11.32 -9.73
CA ALA A 171 -20.91 -11.18 -8.56
C ALA A 171 -21.16 -9.72 -8.15
N GLY A 172 -20.59 -8.74 -8.88
CA GLY A 172 -20.74 -7.32 -8.57
C GLY A 172 -19.81 -6.80 -7.46
N GLU A 173 -18.87 -7.61 -6.98
CA GLU A 173 -17.84 -7.15 -6.04
C GLU A 173 -16.84 -6.25 -6.75
N VAL A 174 -16.34 -5.23 -6.04
CA VAL A 174 -15.39 -4.25 -6.56
C VAL A 174 -14.20 -4.14 -5.63
N GLY A 175 -13.00 -4.17 -6.18
CA GLY A 175 -11.77 -3.94 -5.42
C GLY A 175 -10.62 -3.47 -6.30
N GLY A 176 -9.51 -3.09 -5.67
CA GLY A 176 -8.32 -2.64 -6.39
C GLY A 176 -7.47 -3.79 -6.94
N ALA A 177 -6.60 -3.48 -7.91
CA ALA A 177 -5.56 -4.40 -8.33
C ALA A 177 -4.48 -4.50 -7.24
N TYR A 178 -4.04 -5.71 -6.92
CA TYR A 178 -2.94 -5.87 -5.95
C TYR A 178 -1.59 -5.44 -6.51
N PHE A 179 -1.40 -5.59 -7.83
CA PHE A 179 -0.18 -5.22 -8.52
C PHE A 179 -0.52 -4.38 -9.75
N THR A 180 0.32 -3.41 -10.04
CA THR A 180 0.19 -2.55 -11.22
C THR A 180 1.57 -2.25 -11.78
N GLU A 181 1.80 -2.58 -13.04
CA GLU A 181 3.02 -2.21 -13.75
C GLU A 181 2.75 -0.91 -14.51
N VAL A 182 3.63 0.08 -14.38
CA VAL A 182 3.57 1.35 -15.12
C VAL A 182 4.81 1.49 -15.98
N GLU A 183 4.64 1.35 -17.27
CA GLU A 183 5.72 1.37 -18.29
C GLU A 183 5.60 2.62 -19.14
N ALA A 184 6.64 3.42 -19.22
CA ALA A 184 6.77 4.49 -20.22
C ALA A 184 7.22 3.87 -21.55
N LEU A 185 6.51 4.17 -22.65
CA LEU A 185 6.73 3.62 -24.00
C LEU A 185 7.64 4.51 -24.85
#